data_3b87de81de34417bd08645b63e4ca9df
#
_entry.id   3b87de81de34417bd08645b63e4ca9df
#
_cell.length_a   1.000
_cell.length_b   1.000
_cell.length_c   1.000
_cell.angle_alpha   90.00
_cell.angle_beta   90.00
_cell.angle_gamma   90.00
#
_symmetry.space_group_name_H-M   'P 1'
#
loop_
_entity.id
_entity.type
_entity.pdbx_description
1 polymer ?
#
loop_
_entity_poly.entity_id
_entity_poly.type
_entity_poly.pdbx_seq_one_letter_code
_entity_poly.pdbx_strand_id
1 'polypeptide(L)'
;MNIQDMILTLQKHWSNEGCLLMQAYDVEKGAGTMSPMTLLRSLGPEPWNVAYVEPSRRPADGRYGQNPNRLYQHHQFQVIMKPSPDNIQELYLDSLKALGIDPEKHDIRFVEDNWENPTLGAAGLGWEVWLDGMEITQFTYFQQIGGLEARPVSAEITYGIERLASYIQDKENVFDLEWTNGVTVGDIFTQPEYEHSVYTFEESDDDMLFTLFSTYEQEAKRIMEKGLVFPAYDYVLKCSHTFNLLDAKGVISVTERTGYISRVRNLARAIAKTYVEERERLGYPMLQKGESSHE
;
A
#
# COMPACT_ATOMS: atom_id res chain seq x y z
N MET A 1 -18.41 14.06 7.83
CA MET A 1 -17.75 12.94 8.57
C MET A 1 -16.28 13.29 8.69
N ASN A 2 -15.69 13.17 9.88
CA ASN A 2 -14.25 13.37 10.08
C ASN A 2 -13.44 12.11 9.67
N ILE A 3 -12.10 12.23 9.61
CA ILE A 3 -11.24 11.14 9.14
C ILE A 3 -11.32 9.91 10.06
N GLN A 4 -11.34 10.13 11.37
CA GLN A 4 -11.43 9.03 12.34
C GLN A 4 -12.71 8.21 12.15
N ASP A 5 -13.86 8.87 12.03
CA ASP A 5 -15.14 8.19 11.82
C ASP A 5 -15.20 7.47 10.47
N MET A 6 -14.56 8.05 9.44
CA MET A 6 -14.44 7.43 8.13
C MET A 6 -13.66 6.12 8.20
N ILE A 7 -12.49 6.13 8.87
CA ILE A 7 -11.67 4.94 9.06
C ILE A 7 -12.45 3.86 9.84
N LEU A 8 -13.10 4.23 10.94
CA LEU A 8 -13.91 3.31 11.75
C LEU A 8 -15.07 2.71 10.95
N THR A 9 -15.69 3.52 10.10
CA THR A 9 -16.79 3.06 9.22
C THR A 9 -16.29 2.04 8.19
N LEU A 10 -15.17 2.31 7.52
CA LEU A 10 -14.57 1.37 6.58
C LEU A 10 -14.12 0.08 7.26
N GLN A 11 -13.51 0.18 8.45
CA GLN A 11 -13.14 -0.99 9.24
C GLN A 11 -14.36 -1.83 9.59
N LYS A 12 -15.44 -1.20 10.03
CA LYS A 12 -16.70 -1.88 10.35
C LYS A 12 -17.29 -2.58 9.13
N HIS A 13 -17.34 -1.87 7.98
CA HIS A 13 -17.86 -2.41 6.74
C HIS A 13 -17.10 -3.67 6.34
N TRP A 14 -15.79 -3.57 6.15
CA TRP A 14 -14.97 -4.69 5.68
C TRP A 14 -14.85 -5.83 6.68
N SER A 15 -14.92 -5.54 7.97
CA SER A 15 -15.03 -6.59 9.00
C SER A 15 -16.31 -7.40 8.87
N ASN A 16 -17.43 -6.75 8.56
CA ASN A 16 -18.71 -7.44 8.32
C ASN A 16 -18.66 -8.31 7.04
N GLU A 17 -17.84 -7.92 6.06
CA GLU A 17 -17.60 -8.68 4.83
C GLU A 17 -16.52 -9.77 5.00
N GLY A 18 -16.12 -10.07 6.22
CA GLY A 18 -15.21 -11.17 6.57
C GLY A 18 -13.72 -10.82 6.48
N CYS A 19 -13.36 -9.55 6.37
CA CYS A 19 -11.97 -9.15 6.44
C CYS A 19 -11.45 -9.14 7.88
N LEU A 20 -10.24 -9.69 8.07
CA LEU A 20 -9.47 -9.49 9.29
C LEU A 20 -8.99 -8.04 9.35
N LEU A 21 -9.19 -7.39 10.50
CA LEU A 21 -8.63 -6.05 10.71
C LEU A 21 -7.20 -6.17 11.25
N MET A 22 -6.24 -5.81 10.41
CA MET A 22 -4.83 -5.77 10.78
C MET A 22 -4.40 -4.35 11.13
N GLN A 23 -3.23 -4.23 11.74
CA GLN A 23 -2.60 -2.95 12.00
C GLN A 23 -1.60 -2.62 10.87
N ALA A 24 -1.21 -1.34 10.78
CA ALA A 24 -0.15 -0.91 9.90
C ALA A 24 1.14 -1.71 10.16
N TYR A 25 1.87 -2.03 9.09
CA TYR A 25 3.15 -2.70 9.21
C TYR A 25 4.26 -1.67 9.54
N ASP A 26 5.06 -1.94 10.55
CA ASP A 26 5.96 -0.99 11.21
C ASP A 26 7.32 -0.76 10.51
N VAL A 27 7.36 -0.94 9.20
CA VAL A 27 8.52 -0.62 8.35
C VAL A 27 8.09 0.36 7.27
N GLU A 28 8.91 1.37 6.97
CA GLU A 28 8.61 2.38 5.96
C GLU A 28 8.35 1.75 4.59
N LYS A 29 7.31 2.20 3.92
CA LYS A 29 6.93 1.75 2.58
C LYS A 29 6.12 2.81 1.83
N GLY A 30 6.17 2.76 0.50
CA GLY A 30 5.53 3.75 -0.37
C GLY A 30 4.06 3.46 -0.70
N ALA A 31 3.55 2.27 -0.36
CA ALA A 31 2.17 1.89 -0.63
C ALA A 31 1.72 0.74 0.28
N GLY A 32 0.42 0.66 0.54
CA GLY A 32 -0.20 -0.44 1.27
C GLY A 32 0.03 -1.81 0.62
N THR A 33 0.14 -1.85 -0.71
CA THR A 33 0.48 -3.05 -1.49
C THR A 33 1.82 -3.67 -1.04
N MET A 34 2.76 -2.87 -0.57
CA MET A 34 4.07 -3.35 -0.13
C MET A 34 4.05 -4.00 1.25
N SER A 35 2.98 -3.85 2.02
CA SER A 35 2.83 -4.59 3.27
C SER A 35 2.90 -6.09 3.00
N PRO A 36 3.60 -6.90 3.84
CA PRO A 36 3.61 -8.35 3.71
C PRO A 36 2.20 -8.95 3.83
N MET A 37 1.27 -8.24 4.50
CA MET A 37 -0.14 -8.65 4.61
C MET A 37 -0.89 -8.55 3.28
N THR A 38 -0.41 -7.75 2.35
CA THR A 38 -0.89 -7.70 0.97
C THR A 38 0.01 -8.52 0.05
N LEU A 39 1.28 -8.11 -0.09
CA LEU A 39 2.15 -8.65 -1.13
C LEU A 39 2.37 -10.16 -0.97
N LEU A 40 2.85 -10.59 0.20
CA LEU A 40 3.18 -12.00 0.42
C LEU A 40 1.91 -12.85 0.50
N ARG A 41 0.89 -12.39 1.19
CA ARG A 41 -0.36 -13.12 1.37
C ARG A 41 -1.20 -13.26 0.08
N SER A 42 -0.95 -12.43 -0.92
CA SER A 42 -1.56 -12.58 -2.24
C SER A 42 -0.93 -13.71 -3.07
N LEU A 43 0.22 -14.25 -2.64
CA LEU A 43 0.89 -15.39 -3.24
C LEU A 43 0.36 -16.71 -2.69
N GLY A 44 0.45 -17.75 -3.52
CA GLY A 44 0.04 -19.12 -3.16
C GLY A 44 -1.48 -19.31 -3.09
N PRO A 45 -1.94 -20.55 -2.79
CA PRO A 45 -3.36 -20.92 -2.89
C PRO A 45 -4.20 -20.55 -1.68
N GLU A 46 -3.60 -20.08 -0.58
CA GLU A 46 -4.30 -19.86 0.68
C GLU A 46 -5.27 -18.67 0.60
N PRO A 47 -6.50 -18.79 1.13
CA PRO A 47 -7.45 -17.69 1.20
C PRO A 47 -6.95 -16.61 2.15
N TRP A 48 -7.25 -15.34 1.83
CA TRP A 48 -6.82 -14.21 2.66
C TRP A 48 -7.71 -13.00 2.44
N ASN A 49 -8.44 -12.59 3.48
CA ASN A 49 -9.24 -11.37 3.47
C ASN A 49 -8.77 -10.47 4.60
N VAL A 50 -8.33 -9.26 4.27
CA VAL A 50 -7.75 -8.33 5.24
C VAL A 50 -8.09 -6.88 4.90
N ALA A 51 -8.22 -6.05 5.93
CA ALA A 51 -8.35 -4.61 5.80
C ALA A 51 -7.51 -3.89 6.87
N TYR A 52 -6.83 -2.81 6.50
CA TYR A 52 -5.99 -2.03 7.41
C TYR A 52 -5.68 -0.64 6.86
N VAL A 53 -5.35 0.30 7.74
CA VAL A 53 -4.79 1.61 7.36
C VAL A 53 -3.29 1.49 7.28
N GLU A 54 -2.71 1.93 6.16
CA GLU A 54 -1.25 1.91 5.95
C GLU A 54 -0.74 3.33 5.68
N PRO A 55 0.06 3.90 6.59
CA PRO A 55 0.82 5.10 6.29
C PRO A 55 1.78 4.81 5.14
N SER A 56 1.71 5.61 4.08
CA SER A 56 2.53 5.44 2.88
C SER A 56 3.46 6.62 2.72
N ARG A 57 4.76 6.36 2.71
CA ARG A 57 5.79 7.38 2.62
C ARG A 57 6.32 7.49 1.20
N ARG A 58 6.19 8.68 0.61
CA ARG A 58 6.64 9.00 -0.75
C ARG A 58 7.55 10.22 -0.74
N PRO A 59 8.86 10.04 -0.53
CA PRO A 59 9.80 11.14 -0.40
C PRO A 59 9.76 12.15 -1.55
N ALA A 60 9.57 11.68 -2.79
CA ALA A 60 9.48 12.55 -3.97
C ALA A 60 8.25 13.48 -3.97
N ASP A 61 7.23 13.17 -3.20
CA ASP A 61 6.00 13.97 -3.08
C ASP A 61 6.04 15.00 -1.96
N GLY A 62 7.12 15.07 -1.19
CA GLY A 62 7.34 16.09 -0.18
C GLY A 62 7.27 17.50 -0.76
N ARG A 63 6.54 18.41 -0.10
CA ARG A 63 6.34 19.81 -0.48
C ARG A 63 6.37 20.74 0.72
N TYR A 64 7.15 20.41 1.74
CA TYR A 64 7.37 21.22 2.95
C TYR A 64 6.06 21.57 3.72
N GLY A 65 5.01 20.77 3.55
CA GLY A 65 3.70 21.08 4.13
C GLY A 65 3.01 22.31 3.51
N GLN A 66 3.40 22.72 2.31
CA GLN A 66 2.94 23.95 1.64
C GLN A 66 2.01 23.68 0.45
N ASN A 67 1.92 22.43 -0.02
CA ASN A 67 1.05 22.07 -1.13
C ASN A 67 -0.28 21.48 -0.61
N PRO A 68 -1.44 21.97 -1.09
CA PRO A 68 -2.74 21.53 -0.59
C PRO A 68 -3.09 20.08 -0.93
N ASN A 69 -2.41 19.44 -1.88
CA ASN A 69 -2.79 18.13 -2.43
C ASN A 69 -1.67 17.08 -2.38
N ARG A 70 -0.42 17.47 -2.11
CA ARG A 70 0.72 16.55 -2.06
C ARG A 70 1.32 16.46 -0.67
N LEU A 71 1.49 15.22 -0.21
CA LEU A 71 2.06 14.87 1.07
C LEU A 71 3.22 13.90 0.90
N TYR A 72 4.28 14.09 1.69
CA TYR A 72 5.33 13.09 1.90
C TYR A 72 4.75 11.79 2.44
N GLN A 73 3.84 11.87 3.40
CA GLN A 73 3.13 10.73 3.98
C GLN A 73 1.62 10.93 3.85
N HIS A 74 0.95 9.96 3.25
CA HIS A 74 -0.51 9.88 3.21
C HIS A 74 -0.98 8.53 3.72
N HIS A 75 -2.28 8.41 4.01
CA HIS A 75 -2.88 7.19 4.53
C HIS A 75 -3.68 6.49 3.44
N GLN A 76 -3.42 5.21 3.28
CA GLN A 76 -4.22 4.34 2.43
C GLN A 76 -5.04 3.39 3.31
N PHE A 77 -6.33 3.25 3.02
CA PHE A 77 -7.11 2.16 3.56
C PHE A 77 -7.04 1.02 2.54
N GLN A 78 -6.38 -0.05 2.95
CA GLN A 78 -6.03 -1.19 2.12
C GLN A 78 -6.96 -2.36 2.40
N VAL A 79 -7.53 -2.94 1.33
CA VAL A 79 -8.35 -4.16 1.41
C VAL A 79 -7.82 -5.18 0.43
N ILE A 80 -7.69 -6.43 0.87
CA ILE A 80 -7.43 -7.58 0.02
C ILE A 80 -8.49 -8.63 0.27
N MET A 81 -9.08 -9.14 -0.81
CA MET A 81 -9.93 -10.32 -0.79
C MET A 81 -9.41 -11.38 -1.76
N LYS A 82 -9.05 -12.52 -1.23
CA LYS A 82 -8.46 -13.65 -1.97
C LYS A 82 -9.11 -14.98 -1.55
N PRO A 83 -9.75 -15.71 -2.47
CA PRO A 83 -10.03 -15.29 -3.84
C PRO A 83 -10.93 -14.07 -3.91
N SER A 84 -10.84 -13.32 -5.02
CA SER A 84 -11.76 -12.21 -5.26
C SER A 84 -13.21 -12.73 -5.34
N PRO A 85 -14.15 -12.22 -4.54
CA PRO A 85 -15.56 -12.55 -4.70
C PRO A 85 -16.12 -11.95 -5.99
N ASP A 86 -17.12 -12.61 -6.59
CA ASP A 86 -17.73 -12.18 -7.85
C ASP A 86 -18.38 -10.81 -7.75
N ASN A 87 -18.90 -10.45 -6.57
CA ASN A 87 -19.59 -9.19 -6.30
C ASN A 87 -18.69 -8.12 -5.65
N ILE A 88 -17.37 -8.20 -5.80
CA ILE A 88 -16.44 -7.28 -5.12
C ILE A 88 -16.70 -5.80 -5.45
N GLN A 89 -17.15 -5.48 -6.66
CA GLN A 89 -17.51 -4.11 -7.02
C GLN A 89 -18.74 -3.61 -6.26
N GLU A 90 -19.74 -4.46 -6.05
CA GLU A 90 -20.92 -4.14 -5.24
C GLU A 90 -20.53 -3.90 -3.79
N LEU A 91 -19.68 -4.75 -3.21
CA LEU A 91 -19.15 -4.58 -1.84
C LEU A 91 -18.40 -3.25 -1.70
N TYR A 92 -17.62 -2.87 -2.71
CA TYR A 92 -16.94 -1.58 -2.73
C TYR A 92 -17.95 -0.41 -2.77
N LEU A 93 -18.94 -0.44 -3.66
CA LEU A 93 -19.97 0.60 -3.74
C LEU A 93 -20.78 0.70 -2.45
N ASP A 94 -21.06 -0.41 -1.79
CA ASP A 94 -21.73 -0.43 -0.49
C ASP A 94 -20.85 0.19 0.62
N SER A 95 -19.52 0.09 0.51
CA SER A 95 -18.62 0.82 1.41
C SER A 95 -18.74 2.34 1.25
N LEU A 96 -18.93 2.83 0.03
CA LEU A 96 -19.19 4.26 -0.22
C LEU A 96 -20.53 4.71 0.36
N LYS A 97 -21.57 3.89 0.24
CA LYS A 97 -22.88 4.16 0.89
C LYS A 97 -22.74 4.23 2.42
N ALA A 98 -21.93 3.34 3.01
CA ALA A 98 -21.66 3.38 4.44
C ALA A 98 -20.99 4.70 4.88
N LEU A 99 -20.20 5.32 4.01
CA LEU A 99 -19.62 6.64 4.22
C LEU A 99 -20.58 7.81 3.95
N GLY A 100 -21.83 7.52 3.55
CA GLY A 100 -22.83 8.53 3.21
C GLY A 100 -22.78 9.00 1.77
N ILE A 101 -22.02 8.35 0.90
CA ILE A 101 -21.95 8.64 -0.53
C ILE A 101 -22.93 7.72 -1.25
N ASP A 102 -23.99 8.27 -1.79
CA ASP A 102 -25.01 7.52 -2.53
C ASP A 102 -24.58 7.39 -4.00
N PRO A 103 -24.20 6.19 -4.47
CA PRO A 103 -23.72 6.02 -5.85
C PRO A 103 -24.74 6.43 -6.94
N GLU A 104 -26.04 6.46 -6.62
CA GLU A 104 -27.07 6.86 -7.58
C GLU A 104 -27.15 8.39 -7.77
N LYS A 105 -26.55 9.15 -6.87
CA LYS A 105 -26.57 10.63 -6.89
C LYS A 105 -25.25 11.25 -7.36
N HIS A 106 -24.25 10.43 -7.63
CA HIS A 106 -22.90 10.88 -7.98
C HIS A 106 -22.42 10.24 -9.28
N ASP A 107 -21.54 10.94 -9.99
CA ASP A 107 -20.84 10.38 -11.15
C ASP A 107 -19.66 9.52 -10.66
N ILE A 108 -19.89 8.21 -10.59
CA ILE A 108 -18.85 7.24 -10.24
C ILE A 108 -18.40 6.53 -11.49
N ARG A 109 -17.11 6.63 -11.81
CA ARG A 109 -16.50 6.02 -12.98
C ARG A 109 -15.37 5.08 -12.58
N PHE A 110 -15.40 3.88 -13.17
CA PHE A 110 -14.28 2.95 -13.15
C PHE A 110 -13.50 3.15 -14.45
N VAL A 111 -12.35 3.82 -14.35
CA VAL A 111 -11.48 4.13 -15.49
C VAL A 111 -10.37 3.08 -15.52
N GLU A 112 -10.26 2.36 -16.65
CA GLU A 112 -9.26 1.31 -16.80
C GLU A 112 -7.85 1.84 -16.61
N ASP A 113 -7.08 1.16 -15.78
CA ASP A 113 -5.68 1.44 -15.50
C ASP A 113 -4.89 0.12 -15.42
N ASN A 114 -3.92 -0.05 -16.29
CA ASN A 114 -2.99 -1.17 -16.24
C ASN A 114 -1.97 -0.92 -15.12
N TRP A 115 -2.34 -1.37 -13.92
CA TRP A 115 -1.54 -1.15 -12.74
C TRP A 115 -0.25 -1.99 -12.75
N GLU A 116 0.86 -1.32 -12.47
CA GLU A 116 2.17 -1.96 -12.34
C GLU A 116 2.97 -1.37 -11.16
N ASN A 117 3.71 -2.23 -10.48
CA ASN A 117 4.74 -1.83 -9.52
C ASN A 117 6.07 -2.49 -9.92
N PRO A 118 6.94 -1.75 -10.64
CA PRO A 118 8.18 -2.30 -11.19
C PRO A 118 9.15 -2.83 -10.13
N THR A 119 9.22 -2.21 -8.95
CA THR A 119 10.13 -2.64 -7.87
C THR A 119 9.68 -3.92 -7.19
N LEU A 120 8.39 -4.22 -7.23
CA LEU A 120 7.84 -5.47 -6.68
C LEU A 120 7.69 -6.56 -7.73
N GLY A 121 7.87 -6.25 -9.01
CA GLY A 121 7.53 -7.17 -10.09
C GLY A 121 6.04 -7.55 -10.05
N ALA A 122 5.19 -6.60 -9.67
CA ALA A 122 3.76 -6.80 -9.54
C ALA A 122 3.01 -6.08 -10.67
N ALA A 123 1.96 -6.71 -11.17
CA ALA A 123 1.09 -6.18 -12.20
C ALA A 123 -0.33 -6.72 -12.03
N GLY A 124 -1.31 -5.96 -12.50
CA GLY A 124 -2.71 -6.35 -12.43
C GLY A 124 -3.60 -5.57 -13.40
N LEU A 125 -4.80 -6.09 -13.60
CA LEU A 125 -5.88 -5.38 -14.26
C LEU A 125 -6.52 -4.45 -13.24
N GLY A 126 -6.49 -3.15 -13.48
CA GLY A 126 -6.90 -2.15 -12.52
C GLY A 126 -7.89 -1.14 -13.07
N TRP A 127 -8.48 -0.44 -12.16
CA TRP A 127 -9.35 0.70 -12.40
C TRP A 127 -9.06 1.78 -11.36
N GLU A 128 -8.93 3.02 -11.84
CA GLU A 128 -9.08 4.19 -10.98
C GLU A 128 -10.57 4.43 -10.78
N VAL A 129 -11.01 4.54 -9.53
CA VAL A 129 -12.39 4.93 -9.24
C VAL A 129 -12.45 6.43 -9.03
N TRP A 130 -13.19 7.09 -9.91
CA TRP A 130 -13.39 8.53 -9.90
C TRP A 130 -14.78 8.87 -9.38
N LEU A 131 -14.86 9.76 -8.42
CA LEU A 131 -16.08 10.30 -7.83
C LEU A 131 -16.19 11.77 -8.17
N ASP A 132 -17.20 12.14 -8.97
CA ASP A 132 -17.45 13.53 -9.43
C ASP A 132 -16.17 14.23 -9.96
N GLY A 133 -15.32 13.49 -10.67
CA GLY A 133 -14.09 14.00 -11.27
C GLY A 133 -12.85 13.95 -10.37
N MET A 134 -12.92 13.36 -9.17
CA MET A 134 -11.78 13.12 -8.29
C MET A 134 -11.52 11.62 -8.16
N GLU A 135 -10.29 11.18 -8.43
CA GLU A 135 -9.84 9.82 -8.12
C GLU A 135 -9.79 9.61 -6.61
N ILE A 136 -10.55 8.65 -6.12
CA ILE A 136 -10.64 8.34 -4.68
C ILE A 136 -10.08 6.96 -4.31
N THR A 137 -10.00 6.04 -5.27
CA THR A 137 -9.64 4.64 -5.00
C THR A 137 -8.94 4.02 -6.21
N GLN A 138 -7.92 3.21 -5.94
CA GLN A 138 -7.35 2.27 -6.89
C GLN A 138 -7.93 0.88 -6.63
N PHE A 139 -8.47 0.25 -7.66
CA PHE A 139 -9.04 -1.09 -7.61
C PHE A 139 -8.26 -2.00 -8.55
N THR A 140 -7.70 -3.12 -8.07
CA THR A 140 -6.80 -3.95 -8.87
C THR A 140 -7.07 -5.44 -8.66
N TYR A 141 -7.12 -6.20 -9.74
CA TYR A 141 -7.03 -7.66 -9.71
C TYR A 141 -5.59 -8.07 -9.99
N PHE A 142 -4.90 -8.65 -9.02
CA PHE A 142 -3.50 -9.07 -9.20
C PHE A 142 -3.38 -10.21 -10.19
N GLN A 143 -2.50 -10.02 -11.17
CA GLN A 143 -2.13 -11.06 -12.14
C GLN A 143 -0.76 -11.63 -11.84
N GLN A 144 0.16 -10.79 -11.36
CA GLN A 144 1.55 -11.14 -11.10
C GLN A 144 2.07 -10.42 -9.85
N ILE A 145 2.85 -11.14 -9.04
CA ILE A 145 3.52 -10.60 -7.85
C ILE A 145 4.91 -11.22 -7.76
N GLY A 146 5.95 -10.40 -7.64
CA GLY A 146 7.33 -10.89 -7.60
C GLY A 146 7.71 -11.72 -8.82
N GLY A 147 7.10 -11.46 -9.97
CA GLY A 147 7.29 -12.25 -11.19
C GLY A 147 6.60 -13.62 -11.19
N LEU A 148 5.80 -13.94 -10.16
CA LEU A 148 4.99 -15.16 -10.09
C LEU A 148 3.54 -14.85 -10.41
N GLU A 149 2.87 -15.81 -11.07
CA GLU A 149 1.42 -15.69 -11.32
C GLU A 149 0.64 -15.71 -10.01
N ALA A 150 -0.29 -14.76 -9.83
CA ALA A 150 -1.15 -14.68 -8.67
C ALA A 150 -2.41 -15.54 -8.87
N ARG A 151 -2.45 -16.70 -8.22
CA ARG A 151 -3.61 -17.61 -8.24
C ARG A 151 -3.89 -18.18 -6.84
N PRO A 152 -5.17 -18.19 -6.40
CA PRO A 152 -6.32 -17.55 -7.07
C PRO A 152 -6.15 -16.03 -7.15
N VAL A 153 -6.86 -15.40 -8.09
CA VAL A 153 -6.82 -13.94 -8.26
C VAL A 153 -7.38 -13.28 -7.01
N SER A 154 -6.65 -12.29 -6.51
CA SER A 154 -7.10 -11.43 -5.41
C SER A 154 -7.53 -10.05 -5.94
N ALA A 155 -8.52 -9.46 -5.30
CA ALA A 155 -8.85 -8.06 -5.47
C ALA A 155 -8.18 -7.22 -4.40
N GLU A 156 -7.50 -6.17 -4.82
CA GLU A 156 -6.96 -5.11 -3.98
C GLU A 156 -7.83 -3.87 -4.14
N ILE A 157 -8.24 -3.27 -3.03
CA ILE A 157 -8.93 -1.98 -3.01
C ILE A 157 -8.13 -1.04 -2.12
N THR A 158 -7.63 0.04 -2.69
CA THR A 158 -6.82 1.03 -2.00
C THR A 158 -7.51 2.39 -2.02
N TYR A 159 -8.11 2.77 -0.90
CA TYR A 159 -8.72 4.09 -0.74
C TYR A 159 -7.64 5.11 -0.38
N GLY A 160 -7.66 6.26 -1.04
CA GLY A 160 -6.91 7.44 -0.60
C GLY A 160 -7.68 8.16 0.50
N ILE A 161 -7.24 8.01 1.76
CA ILE A 161 -7.98 8.54 2.92
C ILE A 161 -8.15 10.05 2.84
N GLU A 162 -7.09 10.78 2.58
CA GLU A 162 -7.14 12.24 2.51
C GLU A 162 -7.98 12.73 1.32
N ARG A 163 -7.90 12.07 0.16
CA ARG A 163 -8.72 12.42 -1.01
C ARG A 163 -10.21 12.18 -0.74
N LEU A 164 -10.54 11.05 -0.17
CA LEU A 164 -11.91 10.70 0.19
C LEU A 164 -12.46 11.67 1.27
N ALA A 165 -11.63 12.01 2.26
CA ALA A 165 -11.98 13.00 3.28
C ALA A 165 -12.15 14.40 2.69
N SER A 166 -11.32 14.82 1.73
CA SER A 166 -11.47 16.10 1.03
C SER A 166 -12.81 16.21 0.35
N TYR A 167 -13.24 15.12 -0.31
CA TYR A 167 -14.56 15.06 -0.92
C TYR A 167 -15.69 15.14 0.12
N ILE A 168 -15.63 14.31 1.16
CA ILE A 168 -16.69 14.24 2.19
C ILE A 168 -16.81 15.52 3.00
N GLN A 169 -15.70 16.19 3.28
CA GLN A 169 -15.65 17.42 4.09
C GLN A 169 -15.75 18.69 3.26
N ASP A 170 -15.78 18.59 1.92
CA ASP A 170 -15.77 19.73 1.01
C ASP A 170 -14.61 20.69 1.31
N LYS A 171 -13.39 20.14 1.34
CA LYS A 171 -12.14 20.87 1.62
C LYS A 171 -11.16 20.72 0.47
N GLU A 172 -10.62 21.83 -0.01
CA GLU A 172 -9.63 21.87 -1.07
C GLU A 172 -8.19 21.65 -0.57
N ASN A 173 -7.92 22.03 0.69
CA ASN A 173 -6.61 21.89 1.32
C ASN A 173 -6.61 20.72 2.30
N VAL A 174 -5.74 19.76 2.06
CA VAL A 174 -5.60 18.55 2.91
C VAL A 174 -5.30 18.88 4.37
N PHE A 175 -4.60 20.00 4.65
CA PHE A 175 -4.27 20.40 6.01
C PHE A 175 -5.48 20.95 6.80
N ASP A 176 -6.56 21.33 6.11
CA ASP A 176 -7.81 21.80 6.73
C ASP A 176 -8.79 20.67 7.04
N LEU A 177 -8.46 19.42 6.68
CA LEU A 177 -9.29 18.26 6.96
C LEU A 177 -9.35 18.01 8.46
N GLU A 178 -10.55 17.82 8.98
CA GLU A 178 -10.77 17.43 10.37
C GLU A 178 -10.43 15.95 10.55
N TRP A 179 -9.48 15.70 11.45
CA TRP A 179 -9.19 14.34 11.90
C TRP A 179 -10.25 13.88 12.90
N THR A 180 -10.42 14.61 13.99
CA THR A 180 -11.52 14.48 14.96
C THR A 180 -11.49 15.62 15.99
N ASN A 181 -12.62 15.94 16.60
CA ASN A 181 -12.73 16.88 17.74
C ASN A 181 -12.06 18.25 17.50
N GLY A 182 -12.16 18.78 16.29
CA GLY A 182 -11.56 20.04 15.91
C GLY A 182 -10.05 20.01 15.67
N VAL A 183 -9.41 18.85 15.80
CA VAL A 183 -8.00 18.65 15.42
C VAL A 183 -7.93 18.37 13.92
N THR A 184 -7.09 19.09 13.21
CA THR A 184 -6.94 18.96 11.76
C THR A 184 -5.72 18.12 11.37
N VAL A 185 -5.69 17.70 10.11
CA VAL A 185 -4.49 17.10 9.49
C VAL A 185 -3.30 18.05 9.61
N GLY A 186 -3.54 19.36 9.43
CA GLY A 186 -2.50 20.39 9.57
C GLY A 186 -1.90 20.45 10.97
N ASP A 187 -2.72 20.35 12.00
CA ASP A 187 -2.24 20.34 13.40
C ASP A 187 -1.30 19.16 13.69
N ILE A 188 -1.53 18.02 13.03
CA ILE A 188 -0.77 16.81 13.26
C ILE A 188 0.46 16.71 12.34
N PHE A 189 0.30 17.04 11.05
CA PHE A 189 1.26 16.65 10.01
C PHE A 189 2.02 17.80 9.36
N THR A 190 1.69 19.07 9.57
CA THR A 190 2.40 20.19 8.92
C THR A 190 3.90 20.18 9.29
N GLN A 191 4.23 20.02 10.57
CA GLN A 191 5.62 19.97 11.01
C GLN A 191 6.36 18.73 10.48
N PRO A 192 5.85 17.48 10.61
CA PRO A 192 6.48 16.30 10.00
C PRO A 192 6.67 16.43 8.48
N GLU A 193 5.70 16.96 7.76
CA GLU A 193 5.80 17.19 6.31
C GLU A 193 6.94 18.14 5.95
N TYR A 194 7.08 19.24 6.72
CA TYR A 194 8.18 20.18 6.55
C TYR A 194 9.54 19.51 6.82
N GLU A 195 9.67 18.89 7.99
CA GLU A 195 10.94 18.31 8.44
C GLU A 195 11.39 17.14 7.55
N HIS A 196 10.48 16.26 7.12
CA HIS A 196 10.81 15.19 6.17
C HIS A 196 11.19 15.70 4.79
N SER A 197 10.62 16.82 4.33
CA SER A 197 11.01 17.45 3.07
C SER A 197 12.40 18.05 3.16
N VAL A 198 12.72 18.78 4.24
CA VAL A 198 14.07 19.31 4.51
C VAL A 198 15.08 18.16 4.56
N TYR A 199 14.79 17.11 5.33
CA TYR A 199 15.66 15.94 5.40
C TYR A 199 15.90 15.32 4.02
N THR A 200 14.82 15.05 3.27
CA THR A 200 14.90 14.37 1.98
C THR A 200 15.68 15.17 0.95
N PHE A 201 15.38 16.47 0.81
CA PHE A 201 15.91 17.26 -0.30
C PHE A 201 17.20 18.00 0.04
N GLU A 202 17.47 18.28 1.31
CA GLU A 202 18.56 19.16 1.73
C GLU A 202 19.58 18.45 2.62
N GLU A 203 19.16 17.79 3.71
CA GLU A 203 20.03 17.40 4.81
C GLU A 203 20.43 15.91 4.83
N SER A 204 19.77 15.05 4.05
CA SER A 204 20.11 13.62 4.06
C SER A 204 21.55 13.39 3.57
N ASP A 205 22.26 12.47 4.22
CA ASP A 205 23.62 12.08 3.89
C ASP A 205 23.59 11.02 2.77
N ASP A 206 24.06 11.41 1.59
CA ASP A 206 24.02 10.57 0.39
C ASP A 206 24.92 9.33 0.54
N ASP A 207 26.13 9.50 1.08
CA ASP A 207 27.08 8.39 1.26
C ASP A 207 26.56 7.37 2.27
N MET A 208 25.92 7.85 3.34
CA MET A 208 25.23 6.99 4.30
C MET A 208 24.10 6.21 3.60
N LEU A 209 23.25 6.86 2.83
CA LEU A 209 22.12 6.22 2.16
C LEU A 209 22.59 5.17 1.13
N PHE A 210 23.62 5.45 0.34
CA PHE A 210 24.22 4.46 -0.57
C PHE A 210 24.78 3.25 0.18
N THR A 211 25.45 3.49 1.30
CA THR A 211 25.98 2.44 2.18
C THR A 211 24.88 1.60 2.77
N LEU A 212 23.82 2.23 3.31
CA LEU A 212 22.66 1.53 3.88
C LEU A 212 21.96 0.68 2.85
N PHE A 213 21.71 1.20 1.64
CA PHE A 213 21.09 0.40 0.58
C PHE A 213 21.88 -0.89 0.32
N SER A 214 23.18 -0.77 0.14
CA SER A 214 24.04 -1.92 -0.14
C SER A 214 24.09 -2.91 1.02
N THR A 215 24.12 -2.41 2.25
CA THR A 215 24.13 -3.23 3.47
C THR A 215 22.80 -3.97 3.63
N TYR A 216 21.67 -3.30 3.44
CA TYR A 216 20.34 -3.92 3.51
C TYR A 216 20.15 -4.97 2.42
N GLU A 217 20.62 -4.71 1.20
CA GLU A 217 20.56 -5.68 0.11
C GLU A 217 21.35 -6.96 0.44
N GLN A 218 22.57 -6.81 0.96
CA GLN A 218 23.40 -7.94 1.36
C GLN A 218 22.74 -8.76 2.47
N GLU A 219 22.18 -8.10 3.48
CA GLU A 219 21.52 -8.77 4.59
C GLU A 219 20.23 -9.48 4.14
N ALA A 220 19.41 -8.84 3.29
CA ALA A 220 18.25 -9.49 2.71
C ALA A 220 18.61 -10.81 2.01
N LYS A 221 19.67 -10.81 1.19
CA LYS A 221 20.16 -12.01 0.49
C LYS A 221 20.63 -13.08 1.47
N ARG A 222 21.44 -12.69 2.46
CA ARG A 222 22.00 -13.62 3.45
C ARG A 222 20.93 -14.30 4.29
N ILE A 223 19.90 -13.56 4.72
CA ILE A 223 18.81 -14.11 5.55
C ILE A 223 17.89 -14.98 4.72
N MET A 224 17.63 -14.60 3.49
CA MET A 224 16.79 -15.38 2.58
C MET A 224 17.36 -16.75 2.29
N GLU A 225 18.69 -16.92 2.17
CA GLU A 225 19.36 -18.21 2.04
C GLU A 225 19.09 -19.15 3.23
N LYS A 226 18.63 -18.62 4.34
CA LYS A 226 18.25 -19.40 5.54
C LYS A 226 16.74 -19.67 5.62
N GLY A 227 15.96 -19.33 4.57
CA GLY A 227 14.51 -19.47 4.54
C GLY A 227 13.75 -18.49 5.44
N LEU A 228 14.40 -17.44 5.94
CA LEU A 228 13.78 -16.46 6.84
C LEU A 228 13.15 -15.33 6.02
N VAL A 229 11.99 -15.59 5.44
CA VAL A 229 11.33 -14.73 4.46
C VAL A 229 10.94 -13.37 5.04
N PHE A 230 10.26 -13.32 6.18
CA PHE A 230 9.74 -12.06 6.73
C PHE A 230 10.86 -11.08 7.15
N PRO A 231 11.89 -11.48 7.91
CA PRO A 231 13.02 -10.59 8.16
C PRO A 231 13.75 -10.16 6.89
N ALA A 232 13.90 -11.04 5.91
CA ALA A 232 14.51 -10.68 4.63
C ALA A 232 13.67 -9.64 3.89
N TYR A 233 12.34 -9.76 3.92
CA TYR A 233 11.43 -8.79 3.31
C TYR A 233 11.48 -7.42 3.99
N ASP A 234 11.66 -7.35 5.31
CA ASP A 234 11.88 -6.09 6.01
C ASP A 234 13.08 -5.32 5.43
N TYR A 235 14.16 -6.03 5.11
CA TYR A 235 15.33 -5.42 4.46
C TYR A 235 15.05 -5.03 3.00
N VAL A 236 14.19 -5.75 2.28
CA VAL A 236 13.75 -5.32 0.94
C VAL A 236 12.96 -4.02 1.02
N LEU A 237 12.06 -3.87 1.99
CA LEU A 237 11.34 -2.62 2.24
C LEU A 237 12.29 -1.47 2.58
N LYS A 238 13.30 -1.72 3.41
CA LYS A 238 14.33 -0.74 3.73
C LYS A 238 15.16 -0.34 2.50
N CYS A 239 15.52 -1.28 1.63
CA CYS A 239 16.15 -0.98 0.34
C CYS A 239 15.26 -0.06 -0.50
N SER A 240 13.99 -0.39 -0.64
CA SER A 240 13.04 0.39 -1.43
C SER A 240 12.91 1.82 -0.90
N HIS A 241 12.75 2.00 0.41
CA HIS A 241 12.63 3.33 1.01
C HIS A 241 13.91 4.14 0.87
N THR A 242 15.08 3.52 1.10
CA THR A 242 16.39 4.17 0.93
C THR A 242 16.60 4.61 -0.51
N PHE A 243 16.24 3.77 -1.48
CA PHE A 243 16.25 4.13 -2.89
C PHE A 243 15.31 5.32 -3.18
N ASN A 244 14.12 5.34 -2.62
CA ASN A 244 13.17 6.44 -2.81
C ASN A 244 13.70 7.77 -2.26
N LEU A 245 14.47 7.76 -1.16
CA LEU A 245 15.14 8.94 -0.63
C LEU A 245 16.22 9.46 -1.60
N LEU A 246 17.08 8.57 -2.09
CA LEU A 246 18.14 8.91 -3.06
C LEU A 246 17.57 9.43 -4.38
N ASP A 247 16.51 8.77 -4.89
CA ASP A 247 15.83 9.18 -6.13
C ASP A 247 15.14 10.54 -5.97
N ALA A 248 14.47 10.77 -4.86
CA ALA A 248 13.81 12.04 -4.55
C ALA A 248 14.80 13.22 -4.43
N LYS A 249 15.97 12.99 -3.84
CA LYS A 249 17.02 13.99 -3.73
C LYS A 249 17.69 14.28 -5.08
N GLY A 250 17.56 13.40 -6.06
CA GLY A 250 18.12 13.57 -7.40
C GLY A 250 19.62 13.26 -7.51
N VAL A 251 20.17 12.47 -6.58
CA VAL A 251 21.59 12.05 -6.56
C VAL A 251 21.85 10.77 -7.35
N ILE A 252 20.80 10.20 -7.95
CA ILE A 252 20.87 9.02 -8.81
C ILE A 252 20.58 9.46 -10.26
N SER A 253 21.45 9.11 -11.21
CA SER A 253 21.20 9.33 -12.63
C SER A 253 20.05 8.45 -13.16
N VAL A 254 19.47 8.81 -14.30
CA VAL A 254 18.40 8.03 -14.96
C VAL A 254 18.83 6.58 -15.21
N THR A 255 20.09 6.37 -15.62
CA THR A 255 20.64 5.03 -15.87
C THR A 255 20.79 4.22 -14.57
N GLU A 256 21.33 4.84 -13.53
CA GLU A 256 21.48 4.21 -12.22
C GLU A 256 20.14 3.88 -11.60
N ARG A 257 19.13 4.75 -11.76
CA ARG A 257 17.75 4.52 -11.31
C ARG A 257 17.20 3.20 -11.80
N THR A 258 17.37 2.88 -13.07
CA THR A 258 16.96 1.59 -13.66
C THR A 258 17.68 0.42 -12.98
N GLY A 259 18.96 0.59 -12.67
CA GLY A 259 19.77 -0.40 -11.93
C GLY A 259 19.24 -0.66 -10.52
N TYR A 260 18.92 0.38 -9.75
CA TYR A 260 18.35 0.26 -8.41
C TYR A 260 16.96 -0.40 -8.41
N ILE A 261 16.10 -0.02 -9.35
CA ILE A 261 14.78 -0.66 -9.53
C ILE A 261 14.96 -2.16 -9.79
N SER A 262 15.90 -2.53 -10.65
CA SER A 262 16.18 -3.95 -10.95
C SER A 262 16.72 -4.70 -9.74
N ARG A 263 17.57 -4.09 -8.91
CA ARG A 263 18.09 -4.70 -7.67
C ARG A 263 16.96 -5.00 -6.68
N VAL A 264 16.07 -4.04 -6.44
CA VAL A 264 14.92 -4.23 -5.54
C VAL A 264 13.96 -5.30 -6.11
N ARG A 265 13.69 -5.25 -7.43
CA ARG A 265 12.84 -6.25 -8.10
C ARG A 265 13.38 -7.67 -7.97
N ASN A 266 14.70 -7.84 -8.13
CA ASN A 266 15.34 -9.14 -7.99
C ASN A 266 15.22 -9.69 -6.56
N LEU A 267 15.35 -8.84 -5.54
CA LEU A 267 15.09 -9.20 -4.15
C LEU A 267 13.63 -9.59 -3.93
N ALA A 268 12.68 -8.79 -4.42
CA ALA A 268 11.25 -9.08 -4.30
C ALA A 268 10.87 -10.41 -4.98
N ARG A 269 11.45 -10.69 -6.15
CA ARG A 269 11.25 -11.96 -6.85
C ARG A 269 11.76 -13.16 -6.06
N ALA A 270 12.95 -13.05 -5.49
CA ALA A 270 13.54 -14.11 -4.69
C ALA A 270 12.72 -14.35 -3.40
N ILE A 271 12.27 -13.28 -2.75
CA ILE A 271 11.36 -13.34 -1.58
C ILE A 271 10.04 -14.05 -1.95
N ALA A 272 9.42 -13.65 -3.05
CA ALA A 272 8.15 -14.25 -3.50
C ALA A 272 8.28 -15.76 -3.70
N LYS A 273 9.35 -16.19 -4.37
CA LYS A 273 9.65 -17.62 -4.59
C LYS A 273 9.85 -18.35 -3.26
N THR A 274 10.73 -17.85 -2.41
CA THR A 274 11.02 -18.48 -1.11
C THR A 274 9.78 -18.51 -0.21
N TYR A 275 8.96 -17.47 -0.24
CA TYR A 275 7.69 -17.46 0.50
C TYR A 275 6.75 -18.59 0.07
N VAL A 276 6.55 -18.77 -1.22
CA VAL A 276 5.67 -19.82 -1.75
C VAL A 276 6.21 -21.21 -1.37
N GLU A 277 7.52 -21.43 -1.51
CA GLU A 277 8.17 -22.69 -1.13
C GLU A 277 8.02 -22.99 0.37
N GLU A 278 8.18 -21.98 1.24
CA GLU A 278 7.98 -22.13 2.68
C GLU A 278 6.51 -22.39 3.06
N ARG A 279 5.54 -21.74 2.38
CA ARG A 279 4.10 -22.01 2.60
C ARG A 279 3.73 -23.43 2.20
N GLU A 280 4.28 -23.92 1.08
CA GLU A 280 4.11 -25.30 0.65
C GLU A 280 4.71 -26.29 1.66
N ARG A 281 5.94 -26.04 2.10
CA ARG A 281 6.59 -26.85 3.15
C ARG A 281 5.79 -26.94 4.44
N LEU A 282 5.07 -25.87 4.81
CA LEU A 282 4.18 -25.83 5.96
C LEU A 282 2.82 -26.48 5.71
N GLY A 283 2.53 -26.96 4.49
CA GLY A 283 1.27 -27.57 4.12
C GLY A 283 0.12 -26.58 4.03
N TYR A 284 0.37 -25.33 3.70
CA TYR A 284 -0.64 -24.28 3.54
C TYR A 284 -1.63 -24.19 4.71
N PRO A 285 -1.20 -23.76 5.90
CA PRO A 285 -2.02 -23.83 7.12
C PRO A 285 -3.38 -23.14 7.04
N MET A 286 -3.54 -22.12 6.16
CA MET A 286 -4.81 -21.41 6.02
C MET A 286 -5.84 -22.18 5.18
N LEU A 287 -5.44 -23.11 4.32
CA LEU A 287 -6.37 -23.98 3.60
C LEU A 287 -7.11 -24.92 4.58
N GLN A 288 -6.41 -25.44 5.57
CA GLN A 288 -6.96 -26.39 6.53
C GLN A 288 -8.03 -25.76 7.43
N LYS A 289 -8.03 -24.45 7.61
CA LYS A 289 -9.03 -23.74 8.41
C LYS A 289 -10.36 -23.52 7.68
N GLY A 290 -10.34 -23.48 6.34
CA GLY A 290 -11.56 -23.37 5.52
C GLY A 290 -12.42 -24.64 5.52
N GLU A 291 -11.80 -25.79 5.70
CA GLU A 291 -12.51 -27.10 5.73
C GLU A 291 -13.21 -27.36 7.08
N SER A 292 -12.67 -26.82 8.18
CA SER A 292 -13.23 -26.99 9.53
C SER A 292 -14.40 -26.05 9.88
N SER A 293 -14.75 -25.09 9.03
CA SER A 293 -15.88 -24.16 9.24
C SER A 293 -17.18 -24.64 8.59
N HIS A 294 -17.19 -25.83 7.96
CA HIS A 294 -18.37 -26.45 7.34
C HIS A 294 -18.82 -27.75 8.02
N GLU A 295 -18.22 -28.10 9.17
CA GLU A 295 -18.74 -29.13 10.08
C GLU A 295 -19.47 -28.44 11.27
#